data_818983f7b8cf18bfce64756410ccf1de
#
_entry.id   818983f7b8cf18bfce64756410ccf1de
#
_cell.length_a   1.000
_cell.length_b   1.000
_cell.length_c   1.000
_cell.angle_alpha   90.00
_cell.angle_beta   90.00
_cell.angle_gamma   90.00
#
_symmetry.space_group_name_H-M   'P 1'
#
loop_
_entity.id
_entity.type
_entity.pdbx_description
1 polymer ?
#
loop_
_entity_poly.entity_id
_entity_poly.type
_entity_poly.pdbx_seq_one_letter_code
_entity_poly.pdbx_strand_id
1 'polypeptide(L)'
;MSVAEFSIRRPVTTIMCFVSLVVVGLIASFRLPLEALPDISAPFLFVQIPYTGSTPEEVERTIIRPVEESLATMTGIKRMRSQATSEAASIFIEFSDWDRDIAIAASDARERIDAIRSDLPDDLQRYNVFKWSSSDQPVLKVRLASATDLTAAYDMLDREFKRRIERIPGVARVDITGAPPNEVEIAIDPDRLSAHGLSINELSDRLRTLNFSISAGQITDNGQRVRVQPVGEITDLQEMRDLVINAKGLRLGDIAEVRLKPARMNYGRRLDGNPAIGLDIFKERSANLVDVSRAALAEVEAIRAQDSMRDVQIKVIDNQGKAVTSSLLELAEAGAVGLILSVTVLFFFLRHWPSTLMVTLAIPICFTITLGFMYFAGVTLNILTMMGLLLAVGMLVDNAVVVVESIYQERERMPGQPRLASIIGTRNVAIALSAGTDRKSTTSELQSHHDLVC
;
A
#
# COMPACT_ATOMS: atom_id res chain seq x y z
N MET A 1 0.87 22.48 43.43
CA MET A 1 1.97 23.16 42.70
C MET A 1 1.58 23.17 41.23
N SER A 2 1.55 24.35 40.59
CA SER A 2 1.35 24.43 39.15
C SER A 2 2.63 24.03 38.42
N VAL A 3 2.51 23.56 37.13
CA VAL A 3 3.68 23.22 36.31
C VAL A 3 4.63 24.39 36.17
N ALA A 4 4.11 25.61 36.03
CA ALA A 4 4.90 26.83 35.98
C ALA A 4 5.67 27.08 37.28
N GLU A 5 5.06 26.87 38.44
CA GLU A 5 5.70 27.01 39.75
C GLU A 5 6.83 25.97 39.94
N PHE A 6 6.61 24.73 39.54
CA PHE A 6 7.63 23.68 39.55
C PHE A 6 8.84 24.06 38.69
N SER A 7 8.57 24.50 37.44
CA SER A 7 9.63 24.87 36.48
C SER A 7 10.51 26.02 37.01
N ILE A 8 9.90 27.02 37.61
CA ILE A 8 10.65 28.19 38.15
C ILE A 8 11.42 27.85 39.43
N ARG A 9 10.89 26.95 40.26
CA ARG A 9 11.57 26.52 41.50
C ARG A 9 12.71 25.52 41.25
N ARG A 10 12.63 24.70 40.16
CA ARG A 10 13.65 23.70 39.84
C ARG A 10 14.13 23.85 38.38
N PRO A 11 14.83 24.93 38.04
CA PRO A 11 15.19 25.23 36.67
C PRO A 11 16.10 24.17 36.03
N VAL A 12 17.05 23.63 36.78
CA VAL A 12 17.99 22.62 36.28
C VAL A 12 17.24 21.34 35.87
N THR A 13 16.34 20.88 36.74
CA THR A 13 15.52 19.68 36.44
C THR A 13 14.66 19.89 35.20
N THR A 14 14.06 21.07 35.07
CA THR A 14 13.22 21.41 33.91
C THR A 14 14.02 21.45 32.61
N ILE A 15 15.20 22.13 32.63
CA ILE A 15 16.08 22.20 31.45
C ILE A 15 16.54 20.80 31.05
N MET A 16 16.99 19.98 32.00
CA MET A 16 17.43 18.62 31.73
C MET A 16 16.29 17.74 31.12
N CYS A 17 15.06 17.89 31.63
CA CYS A 17 13.90 17.20 31.07
C CYS A 17 13.65 17.60 29.61
N PHE A 18 13.62 18.91 29.31
CA PHE A 18 13.45 19.40 27.95
C PHE A 18 14.58 18.97 27.01
N VAL A 19 15.84 19.07 27.46
CA VAL A 19 17.00 18.61 26.67
C VAL A 19 16.88 17.11 26.36
N SER A 20 16.51 16.30 27.35
CA SER A 20 16.32 14.86 27.13
C SER A 20 15.21 14.58 26.11
N LEU A 21 14.07 15.27 26.18
CA LEU A 21 12.97 15.13 25.22
C LEU A 21 13.38 15.59 23.81
N VAL A 22 14.13 16.69 23.70
CA VAL A 22 14.64 17.17 22.40
C VAL A 22 15.63 16.17 21.79
N VAL A 23 16.55 15.62 22.59
CA VAL A 23 17.49 14.59 22.10
C VAL A 23 16.73 13.36 21.59
N VAL A 24 15.75 12.87 22.36
CA VAL A 24 14.90 11.76 21.94
C VAL A 24 14.14 12.10 20.67
N GLY A 25 13.54 13.29 20.59
CA GLY A 25 12.81 13.74 19.40
C GLY A 25 13.73 13.88 18.17
N LEU A 26 14.95 14.34 18.36
CA LEU A 26 15.94 14.42 17.28
C LEU A 26 16.33 13.04 16.76
N ILE A 27 16.58 12.07 17.64
CA ILE A 27 16.85 10.68 17.24
C ILE A 27 15.63 10.09 16.50
N ALA A 28 14.43 10.34 17.03
CA ALA A 28 13.18 9.87 16.44
C ALA A 28 12.95 10.44 15.03
N SER A 29 13.29 11.71 14.79
CA SER A 29 13.11 12.35 13.47
C SER A 29 13.87 11.65 12.35
N PHE A 30 15.00 11.01 12.63
CA PHE A 30 15.76 10.21 11.67
C PHE A 30 15.25 8.77 11.50
N ARG A 31 14.38 8.31 12.41
CA ARG A 31 13.86 6.95 12.42
C ARG A 31 12.38 6.86 12.06
N LEU A 32 11.67 7.98 11.98
CA LEU A 32 10.26 8.01 11.57
C LEU A 32 10.13 7.50 10.14
N PRO A 33 9.27 6.50 9.88
CA PRO A 33 9.01 6.04 8.54
C PRO A 33 8.28 7.14 7.75
N LEU A 34 8.78 7.37 6.53
CA LEU A 34 8.19 8.33 5.59
C LEU A 34 7.20 7.59 4.69
N GLU A 35 5.98 8.09 4.59
CA GLU A 35 4.92 7.53 3.75
C GLU A 35 4.18 8.64 3.00
N ALA A 36 3.49 8.29 1.91
CA ALA A 36 2.68 9.26 1.17
C ALA A 36 1.41 9.61 1.94
N LEU A 37 0.71 8.59 2.40
CA LEU A 37 -0.53 8.67 3.18
C LEU A 37 -0.40 7.78 4.41
N PRO A 38 -1.17 8.04 5.47
CA PRO A 38 -1.27 7.10 6.58
C PRO A 38 -1.81 5.74 6.08
N ASP A 39 -1.54 4.66 6.82
CA ASP A 39 -2.08 3.33 6.49
C ASP A 39 -3.60 3.32 6.74
N ILE A 40 -4.34 3.66 5.70
CA ILE A 40 -5.80 3.69 5.71
C ILE A 40 -6.29 2.49 4.91
N SER A 41 -7.12 1.67 5.53
CA SER A 41 -7.86 0.60 4.87
C SER A 41 -9.30 1.05 4.67
N ALA A 42 -9.77 1.09 3.43
CA ALA A 42 -11.15 1.47 3.16
C ALA A 42 -12.10 0.33 3.59
N PRO A 43 -13.25 0.64 4.21
CA PRO A 43 -14.16 -0.36 4.76
C PRO A 43 -15.02 -1.00 3.65
N PHE A 44 -14.38 -1.53 2.62
CA PHE A 44 -15.06 -2.29 1.58
C PHE A 44 -14.24 -3.48 1.11
N LEU A 45 -14.95 -4.48 0.58
CA LEU A 45 -14.41 -5.63 -0.13
C LEU A 45 -14.98 -5.68 -1.54
N PHE A 46 -14.16 -6.14 -2.47
CA PHE A 46 -14.57 -6.46 -3.82
C PHE A 46 -14.28 -7.93 -4.10
N VAL A 47 -15.35 -8.71 -4.28
CA VAL A 47 -15.26 -10.13 -4.63
C VAL A 47 -15.47 -10.25 -6.13
N GLN A 48 -14.52 -10.87 -6.81
CA GLN A 48 -14.58 -11.14 -8.24
C GLN A 48 -14.49 -12.65 -8.48
N ILE A 49 -15.46 -13.19 -9.19
CA ILE A 49 -15.58 -14.60 -9.52
C ILE A 49 -15.61 -14.70 -11.05
N PRO A 50 -14.47 -14.95 -11.70
CA PRO A 50 -14.43 -15.16 -13.14
C PRO A 50 -15.23 -16.41 -13.53
N TYR A 51 -16.18 -16.24 -14.44
CA TYR A 51 -17.00 -17.34 -14.96
C TYR A 51 -17.41 -17.01 -16.40
N THR A 52 -16.88 -17.73 -17.35
CA THR A 52 -17.05 -17.45 -18.77
C THR A 52 -17.94 -18.52 -19.42
N GLY A 53 -18.67 -18.11 -20.45
CA GLY A 53 -19.48 -19.05 -21.26
C GLY A 53 -20.93 -19.18 -20.80
N SER A 54 -21.39 -18.38 -19.86
CA SER A 54 -22.76 -18.32 -19.36
C SER A 54 -23.43 -16.98 -19.66
N THR A 55 -24.76 -16.94 -19.57
CA THR A 55 -25.50 -15.68 -19.64
C THR A 55 -25.44 -14.92 -18.31
N PRO A 56 -25.59 -13.58 -18.30
CA PRO A 56 -25.63 -12.82 -17.05
C PRO A 56 -26.73 -13.30 -16.08
N GLU A 57 -27.87 -13.72 -16.59
CA GLU A 57 -28.98 -14.25 -15.79
C GLU A 57 -28.64 -15.59 -15.13
N GLU A 58 -27.87 -16.42 -15.80
CA GLU A 58 -27.37 -17.67 -15.24
C GLU A 58 -26.31 -17.42 -14.17
N VAL A 59 -25.35 -16.53 -14.44
CA VAL A 59 -24.34 -16.10 -13.47
C VAL A 59 -25.00 -15.50 -12.21
N GLU A 60 -26.03 -14.69 -12.38
CA GLU A 60 -26.79 -14.13 -11.25
C GLU A 60 -27.43 -15.25 -10.43
N ARG A 61 -28.10 -16.20 -11.05
CA ARG A 61 -28.83 -17.26 -10.36
C ARG A 61 -27.92 -18.30 -9.70
N THR A 62 -26.85 -18.71 -10.37
CA THR A 62 -26.02 -19.85 -9.94
C THR A 62 -24.82 -19.45 -9.11
N ILE A 63 -24.40 -18.18 -9.19
CA ILE A 63 -23.19 -17.69 -8.49
C ILE A 63 -23.54 -16.54 -7.55
N ILE A 64 -24.13 -15.46 -8.08
CA ILE A 64 -24.32 -14.25 -7.26
C ILE A 64 -25.28 -14.52 -6.10
N ARG A 65 -26.44 -15.10 -6.32
CA ARG A 65 -27.43 -15.33 -5.24
C ARG A 65 -26.88 -16.19 -4.11
N PRO A 66 -26.32 -17.39 -4.33
CA PRO A 66 -25.77 -18.18 -3.22
C PRO A 66 -24.65 -17.46 -2.48
N VAL A 67 -23.78 -16.73 -3.21
CA VAL A 67 -22.67 -15.99 -2.58
C VAL A 67 -23.19 -14.78 -1.79
N GLU A 68 -24.18 -14.03 -2.31
CA GLU A 68 -24.80 -12.92 -1.57
C GLU A 68 -25.49 -13.41 -0.29
N GLU A 69 -26.25 -14.50 -0.37
CA GLU A 69 -26.92 -15.09 0.80
C GLU A 69 -25.90 -15.49 1.88
N SER A 70 -24.80 -16.09 1.51
CA SER A 70 -23.72 -16.45 2.41
C SER A 70 -23.03 -15.21 3.00
N LEU A 71 -22.65 -14.24 2.17
CA LEU A 71 -21.98 -13.02 2.58
C LEU A 71 -22.88 -12.08 3.38
N ALA A 72 -24.21 -12.08 3.15
CA ALA A 72 -25.16 -11.25 3.90
C ALA A 72 -25.18 -11.55 5.40
N THR A 73 -24.69 -12.71 5.81
CA THR A 73 -24.56 -13.09 7.22
C THR A 73 -23.37 -12.45 7.93
N MET A 74 -22.49 -11.73 7.21
CA MET A 74 -21.40 -10.97 7.80
C MET A 74 -21.93 -9.77 8.61
N THR A 75 -21.31 -9.49 9.76
CA THR A 75 -21.73 -8.36 10.59
C THR A 75 -21.28 -7.03 9.99
N GLY A 76 -22.06 -5.97 10.21
CA GLY A 76 -21.68 -4.59 9.90
C GLY A 76 -21.70 -4.22 8.41
N ILE A 77 -22.36 -4.98 7.55
CA ILE A 77 -22.57 -4.59 6.15
C ILE A 77 -23.53 -3.39 6.11
N LYS A 78 -23.08 -2.32 5.48
CA LYS A 78 -23.89 -1.13 5.17
C LYS A 78 -24.63 -1.29 3.85
N ARG A 79 -23.91 -1.84 2.85
CA ARG A 79 -24.44 -2.01 1.50
C ARG A 79 -23.72 -3.15 0.79
N MET A 80 -24.48 -3.92 0.02
CA MET A 80 -23.94 -4.90 -0.92
C MET A 80 -24.51 -4.62 -2.31
N ARG A 81 -23.65 -4.70 -3.32
CA ARG A 81 -24.03 -4.55 -4.72
C ARG A 81 -23.35 -5.64 -5.54
N SER A 82 -24.10 -6.23 -6.43
CA SER A 82 -23.57 -7.27 -7.30
C SER A 82 -23.83 -6.95 -8.75
N GLN A 83 -22.96 -7.45 -9.61
CA GLN A 83 -23.05 -7.31 -11.05
C GLN A 83 -22.72 -8.63 -11.70
N ALA A 84 -23.63 -9.13 -12.54
CA ALA A 84 -23.42 -10.27 -13.41
C ALA A 84 -23.04 -9.81 -14.80
N THR A 85 -22.04 -10.43 -15.37
CA THR A 85 -21.64 -10.30 -16.78
C THR A 85 -21.46 -11.68 -17.38
N SER A 86 -21.30 -11.77 -18.71
CA SER A 86 -20.99 -13.04 -19.38
C SER A 86 -19.60 -13.60 -19.07
N GLU A 87 -18.76 -12.82 -18.37
CA GLU A 87 -17.36 -13.18 -18.07
C GLU A 87 -17.08 -13.34 -16.58
N ALA A 88 -17.90 -12.72 -15.71
CA ALA A 88 -17.65 -12.72 -14.28
C ALA A 88 -18.89 -12.31 -13.46
N ALA A 89 -18.92 -12.78 -12.21
CA ALA A 89 -19.69 -12.20 -11.13
C ALA A 89 -18.82 -11.27 -10.29
N SER A 90 -19.32 -10.10 -9.93
CA SER A 90 -18.64 -9.11 -9.10
C SER A 90 -19.55 -8.69 -7.96
N ILE A 91 -19.06 -8.70 -6.73
CA ILE A 91 -19.80 -8.32 -5.53
C ILE A 91 -18.99 -7.28 -4.77
N PHE A 92 -19.57 -6.12 -4.55
CA PHE A 92 -19.01 -5.03 -3.76
C PHE A 92 -19.72 -4.95 -2.41
N ILE A 93 -18.96 -5.00 -1.33
CA ILE A 93 -19.46 -4.96 0.05
C ILE A 93 -18.88 -3.74 0.75
N GLU A 94 -19.73 -2.84 1.20
CA GLU A 94 -19.39 -1.66 2.00
C GLU A 94 -19.78 -1.91 3.45
N PHE A 95 -18.86 -1.67 4.40
CA PHE A 95 -19.10 -1.79 5.84
C PHE A 95 -19.38 -0.43 6.46
N SER A 96 -20.14 -0.44 7.57
CA SER A 96 -20.52 0.79 8.29
C SER A 96 -19.38 1.38 9.12
N ASP A 97 -18.46 0.53 9.57
CA ASP A 97 -17.41 0.87 10.54
C ASP A 97 -16.06 1.03 9.84
N TRP A 98 -15.48 2.21 9.97
CA TRP A 98 -14.15 2.54 9.43
C TRP A 98 -13.00 1.95 10.26
N ASP A 99 -13.25 1.64 11.54
CA ASP A 99 -12.26 1.03 12.43
C ASP A 99 -12.20 -0.50 12.27
N ARG A 100 -13.07 -1.07 11.40
CA ARG A 100 -13.09 -2.49 11.13
C ARG A 100 -11.81 -2.95 10.47
N ASP A 101 -11.20 -4.01 11.00
CA ASP A 101 -10.10 -4.69 10.31
C ASP A 101 -10.60 -5.38 9.05
N ILE A 102 -10.32 -4.74 7.90
CA ILE A 102 -10.76 -5.24 6.59
C ILE A 102 -10.04 -6.53 6.18
N ALA A 103 -8.88 -6.84 6.77
CA ALA A 103 -8.19 -8.10 6.51
C ALA A 103 -8.93 -9.28 7.16
N ILE A 104 -9.47 -9.08 8.37
CA ILE A 104 -10.34 -10.05 9.04
C ILE A 104 -11.63 -10.23 8.24
N ALA A 105 -12.25 -9.13 7.81
CA ALA A 105 -13.45 -9.19 6.98
C ALA A 105 -13.21 -9.94 5.65
N ALA A 106 -12.06 -9.75 5.01
CA ALA A 106 -11.69 -10.47 3.80
C ALA A 106 -11.46 -11.97 4.05
N SER A 107 -10.95 -12.34 5.21
CA SER A 107 -10.80 -13.74 5.61
C SER A 107 -12.16 -14.41 5.90
N ASP A 108 -13.04 -13.71 6.62
CA ASP A 108 -14.43 -14.16 6.88
C ASP A 108 -15.20 -14.34 5.56
N ALA A 109 -15.06 -13.39 4.62
CA ALA A 109 -15.68 -13.51 3.30
C ALA A 109 -15.20 -14.76 2.52
N ARG A 110 -13.87 -15.05 2.56
CA ARG A 110 -13.35 -16.26 1.93
C ARG A 110 -13.89 -17.53 2.57
N GLU A 111 -13.89 -17.61 3.89
CA GLU A 111 -14.41 -18.76 4.63
C GLU A 111 -15.86 -19.04 4.28
N ARG A 112 -16.69 -17.99 4.17
CA ARG A 112 -18.11 -18.13 3.82
C ARG A 112 -18.33 -18.59 2.37
N ILE A 113 -17.53 -18.08 1.43
CA ILE A 113 -17.60 -18.52 0.02
C ILE A 113 -17.13 -19.98 -0.10
N ASP A 114 -16.07 -20.35 0.63
CA ASP A 114 -15.57 -21.72 0.64
C ASP A 114 -16.58 -22.69 1.27
N ALA A 115 -17.33 -22.27 2.28
CA ALA A 115 -18.35 -23.07 2.94
C ALA A 115 -19.51 -23.47 1.99
N ILE A 116 -19.84 -22.64 1.00
CA ILE A 116 -20.87 -22.92 -0.01
C ILE A 116 -20.30 -23.43 -1.32
N ARG A 117 -19.04 -23.88 -1.34
CA ARG A 117 -18.37 -24.31 -2.59
C ARG A 117 -19.11 -25.43 -3.32
N SER A 118 -19.78 -26.33 -2.58
CA SER A 118 -20.60 -27.40 -3.12
C SER A 118 -21.88 -26.93 -3.81
N ASP A 119 -22.35 -25.72 -3.49
CA ASP A 119 -23.59 -25.14 -4.05
C ASP A 119 -23.31 -24.28 -5.30
N LEU A 120 -22.02 -24.06 -5.58
CA LEU A 120 -21.53 -23.32 -6.75
C LEU A 120 -21.19 -24.29 -7.89
N PRO A 121 -21.17 -23.83 -9.16
CA PRO A 121 -20.79 -24.66 -10.29
C PRO A 121 -19.43 -25.35 -10.11
N ASP A 122 -19.34 -26.63 -10.49
CA ASP A 122 -18.11 -27.42 -10.32
C ASP A 122 -16.93 -26.91 -11.17
N ASP A 123 -17.22 -26.25 -12.28
CA ASP A 123 -16.26 -25.68 -13.22
C ASP A 123 -15.75 -24.29 -12.77
N LEU A 124 -16.26 -23.73 -11.67
CA LEU A 124 -15.77 -22.49 -11.09
C LEU A 124 -14.33 -22.70 -10.58
N GLN A 125 -13.36 -22.07 -11.25
CA GLN A 125 -11.94 -22.33 -11.01
C GLN A 125 -11.42 -21.63 -9.76
N ARG A 126 -11.64 -20.35 -9.65
CA ARG A 126 -11.18 -19.52 -8.51
C ARG A 126 -12.03 -18.28 -8.35
N TYR A 127 -11.97 -17.68 -7.18
CA TYR A 127 -12.47 -16.34 -6.90
C TYR A 127 -11.38 -15.50 -6.26
N ASN A 128 -11.52 -14.19 -6.34
CA ASN A 128 -10.60 -13.25 -5.74
C ASN A 128 -11.36 -12.31 -4.79
N VAL A 129 -10.83 -12.11 -3.60
CA VAL A 129 -11.33 -11.12 -2.63
C VAL A 129 -10.30 -10.03 -2.51
N PHE A 130 -10.63 -8.87 -3.06
CA PHE A 130 -9.81 -7.68 -3.01
C PHE A 130 -10.24 -6.79 -1.85
N LYS A 131 -9.27 -6.26 -1.15
CA LYS A 131 -9.39 -5.17 -0.19
C LYS A 131 -8.56 -4.00 -0.72
N TRP A 132 -8.90 -2.80 -0.31
CA TRP A 132 -8.09 -1.64 -0.65
C TRP A 132 -7.41 -1.10 0.60
N SER A 133 -6.11 -0.83 0.48
CA SER A 133 -5.31 -0.14 1.46
C SER A 133 -4.38 0.86 0.78
N SER A 134 -4.13 1.99 1.42
CA SER A 134 -3.14 2.96 0.93
C SER A 134 -1.73 2.37 0.82
N SER A 135 -1.41 1.39 1.65
CA SER A 135 -0.13 0.67 1.62
C SER A 135 0.00 -0.37 0.50
N ASP A 136 -1.12 -0.72 -0.18
CA ASP A 136 -1.10 -1.64 -1.31
C ASP A 136 -0.78 -0.94 -2.65
N GLN A 137 -0.41 0.34 -2.61
CA GLN A 137 -0.05 1.07 -3.83
C GLN A 137 1.44 0.88 -4.19
N PRO A 138 1.78 0.80 -5.50
CA PRO A 138 3.16 0.68 -5.92
C PRO A 138 3.94 1.96 -5.63
N VAL A 139 5.14 1.81 -5.06
CA VAL A 139 6.03 2.94 -4.74
C VAL A 139 6.69 3.56 -5.96
N LEU A 140 6.83 2.76 -7.03
CA LEU A 140 7.40 3.17 -8.30
C LEU A 140 6.66 2.49 -9.45
N LYS A 141 6.20 3.28 -10.43
CA LYS A 141 5.59 2.78 -11.66
C LYS A 141 6.47 3.10 -12.84
N VAL A 142 6.97 2.07 -13.50
CA VAL A 142 7.82 2.19 -14.68
C VAL A 142 7.09 1.66 -15.90
N ARG A 143 7.30 2.28 -17.03
CA ARG A 143 6.79 1.80 -18.33
C ARG A 143 7.96 1.57 -19.27
N LEU A 144 7.91 0.41 -19.89
CA LEU A 144 8.88 -0.02 -20.90
C LEU A 144 8.16 -0.02 -22.23
N ALA A 145 8.71 0.65 -23.23
CA ALA A 145 8.16 0.64 -24.57
C ALA A 145 9.28 0.38 -25.59
N SER A 146 8.97 -0.32 -26.66
CA SER A 146 9.88 -0.56 -27.77
C SER A 146 9.10 -0.55 -29.08
N ALA A 147 9.77 -0.24 -30.17
CA ALA A 147 9.23 -0.41 -31.51
C ALA A 147 8.99 -1.90 -31.82
N THR A 148 9.78 -2.79 -31.22
CA THR A 148 9.56 -4.26 -31.26
C THR A 148 8.55 -4.64 -30.20
N ASP A 149 7.66 -5.57 -30.50
CA ASP A 149 6.67 -6.07 -29.56
C ASP A 149 7.35 -6.83 -28.41
N LEU A 150 7.25 -6.27 -27.20
CA LEU A 150 7.80 -6.86 -25.99
C LEU A 150 6.83 -7.78 -25.26
N THR A 151 5.63 -8.04 -25.80
CA THR A 151 4.63 -8.88 -25.12
C THR A 151 5.13 -10.33 -24.96
N ALA A 152 5.99 -10.79 -25.85
CA ALA A 152 6.65 -12.09 -25.76
C ALA A 152 7.94 -12.09 -24.93
N ALA A 153 8.33 -10.94 -24.35
CA ALA A 153 9.61 -10.77 -23.66
C ALA A 153 9.52 -11.04 -22.14
N TYR A 154 8.47 -11.73 -21.65
CA TYR A 154 8.27 -11.97 -20.22
C TYR A 154 9.52 -12.53 -19.53
N ASP A 155 10.15 -13.55 -20.06
CA ASP A 155 11.32 -14.19 -19.44
C ASP A 155 12.52 -13.26 -19.35
N MET A 156 12.70 -12.39 -20.32
CA MET A 156 13.73 -11.35 -20.28
C MET A 156 13.40 -10.30 -19.21
N LEU A 157 12.16 -9.83 -19.16
CA LEU A 157 11.71 -8.85 -18.17
C LEU A 157 11.75 -9.42 -16.74
N ASP A 158 11.41 -10.68 -16.55
CA ASP A 158 11.50 -11.36 -15.26
C ASP A 158 12.95 -11.41 -14.77
N ARG A 159 13.90 -11.79 -15.64
CA ARG A 159 15.33 -11.90 -15.28
C ARG A 159 16.00 -10.55 -15.08
N GLU A 160 15.82 -9.63 -16.03
CA GLU A 160 16.58 -8.37 -16.08
C GLU A 160 15.98 -7.29 -15.16
N PHE A 161 14.67 -7.29 -14.94
CA PHE A 161 14.01 -6.28 -14.10
C PHE A 161 13.49 -6.89 -12.82
N LYS A 162 12.52 -7.82 -12.90
CA LYS A 162 11.79 -8.28 -11.73
C LYS A 162 12.71 -8.86 -10.68
N ARG A 163 13.48 -9.90 -11.01
CA ARG A 163 14.35 -10.58 -10.03
C ARG A 163 15.47 -9.69 -9.48
N ARG A 164 15.92 -8.70 -10.25
CA ARG A 164 16.95 -7.77 -9.78
C ARG A 164 16.39 -6.77 -8.80
N ILE A 165 15.21 -6.22 -9.10
CA ILE A 165 14.54 -5.24 -8.24
C ILE A 165 14.01 -5.91 -6.98
N GLU A 166 13.48 -7.13 -7.05
CA GLU A 166 13.00 -7.90 -5.89
C GLU A 166 14.12 -8.28 -4.88
N ARG A 167 15.40 -8.21 -5.28
CA ARG A 167 16.53 -8.40 -4.35
C ARG A 167 16.85 -7.19 -3.49
N ILE A 168 16.26 -6.05 -3.80
CA ILE A 168 16.46 -4.81 -3.03
C ILE A 168 15.76 -4.96 -1.68
N PRO A 169 16.46 -4.74 -0.55
CA PRO A 169 15.84 -4.79 0.77
C PRO A 169 14.64 -3.85 0.88
N GLY A 170 13.52 -4.37 1.36
CA GLY A 170 12.28 -3.62 1.51
C GLY A 170 11.36 -3.63 0.28
N VAL A 171 11.76 -4.23 -0.84
CA VAL A 171 10.86 -4.53 -1.96
C VAL A 171 10.11 -5.82 -1.68
N ALA A 172 8.79 -5.78 -1.69
CA ALA A 172 7.94 -6.95 -1.47
C ALA A 172 7.73 -7.76 -2.75
N ARG A 173 7.46 -7.08 -3.86
CA ARG A 173 7.23 -7.71 -5.18
C ARG A 173 7.32 -6.69 -6.30
N VAL A 174 7.50 -7.22 -7.51
CA VAL A 174 7.43 -6.48 -8.77
C VAL A 174 6.40 -7.14 -9.67
N ASP A 175 5.37 -6.41 -10.05
CA ASP A 175 4.33 -6.91 -10.95
C ASP A 175 4.60 -6.45 -12.38
N ILE A 176 4.71 -7.42 -13.30
CA ILE A 176 4.83 -7.18 -14.73
C ILE A 176 3.42 -7.20 -15.35
N THR A 177 3.03 -6.12 -15.99
CA THR A 177 1.71 -5.99 -16.62
C THR A 177 1.86 -5.64 -18.11
N GLY A 178 1.11 -6.36 -18.98
CA GLY A 178 1.20 -6.16 -20.43
C GLY A 178 2.18 -7.08 -21.16
N ALA A 179 2.88 -7.96 -20.43
CA ALA A 179 3.62 -9.08 -20.97
C ALA A 179 3.33 -10.29 -20.08
N PRO A 180 2.31 -11.09 -20.37
CA PRO A 180 2.02 -12.29 -19.59
C PRO A 180 3.07 -13.37 -19.89
N PRO A 181 3.26 -14.33 -18.96
CA PRO A 181 4.09 -15.49 -19.24
C PRO A 181 3.55 -16.26 -20.46
N ASN A 182 4.47 -16.95 -21.15
CA ASN A 182 4.06 -17.78 -22.27
C ASN A 182 3.15 -18.93 -21.80
N GLU A 183 2.20 -19.27 -22.63
CA GLU A 183 1.29 -20.42 -22.45
C GLU A 183 1.50 -21.45 -23.55
N VAL A 184 1.22 -22.71 -23.24
CA VAL A 184 1.18 -23.77 -24.23
C VAL A 184 -0.21 -23.81 -24.82
N GLU A 185 -0.34 -23.43 -26.10
CA GLU A 185 -1.58 -23.58 -26.87
C GLU A 185 -1.66 -24.96 -27.47
N ILE A 186 -2.77 -25.65 -27.22
CA ILE A 186 -3.13 -26.91 -27.84
C ILE A 186 -4.27 -26.62 -28.80
N ALA A 187 -3.96 -26.38 -30.07
CA ALA A 187 -4.94 -26.10 -31.12
C ALA A 187 -5.48 -27.43 -31.65
N ILE A 188 -6.66 -27.83 -31.18
CA ILE A 188 -7.30 -29.10 -31.51
C ILE A 188 -7.94 -29.00 -32.91
N ASP A 189 -7.72 -30.01 -33.75
CA ASP A 189 -8.42 -30.20 -35.01
C ASP A 189 -9.72 -30.99 -34.77
N PRO A 190 -10.92 -30.38 -34.93
CA PRO A 190 -12.20 -31.04 -34.65
C PRO A 190 -12.47 -32.26 -35.50
N ASP A 191 -12.02 -32.23 -36.77
CA ASP A 191 -12.24 -33.32 -37.71
C ASP A 191 -11.42 -34.55 -37.33
N ARG A 192 -10.16 -34.36 -36.99
CA ARG A 192 -9.27 -35.41 -36.48
C ARG A 192 -9.75 -35.98 -35.15
N LEU A 193 -10.18 -35.09 -34.21
CA LEU A 193 -10.72 -35.52 -32.94
C LEU A 193 -11.94 -36.44 -33.12
N SER A 194 -12.88 -36.03 -33.99
CA SER A 194 -14.10 -36.77 -34.30
C SER A 194 -13.79 -38.09 -35.01
N ALA A 195 -12.82 -38.11 -35.94
CA ALA A 195 -12.39 -39.34 -36.67
C ALA A 195 -11.85 -40.40 -35.70
N HIS A 196 -11.27 -40.01 -34.58
CA HIS A 196 -10.79 -40.93 -33.54
C HIS A 196 -11.83 -41.23 -32.46
N GLY A 197 -13.07 -40.69 -32.56
CA GLY A 197 -14.17 -40.95 -31.64
C GLY A 197 -13.96 -40.38 -30.24
N LEU A 198 -13.17 -39.32 -30.12
CA LEU A 198 -12.91 -38.63 -28.83
C LEU A 198 -13.77 -37.39 -28.72
N SER A 199 -14.22 -37.11 -27.48
CA SER A 199 -14.86 -35.85 -27.17
C SER A 199 -13.83 -34.83 -26.60
N ILE A 200 -14.11 -33.55 -26.75
CA ILE A 200 -13.25 -32.47 -26.21
C ILE A 200 -13.18 -32.54 -24.69
N ASN A 201 -14.25 -32.94 -24.03
CA ASN A 201 -14.30 -33.09 -22.57
C ASN A 201 -13.39 -34.22 -22.09
N GLU A 202 -13.45 -35.36 -22.76
CA GLU A 202 -12.59 -36.50 -22.48
C GLU A 202 -11.10 -36.17 -22.63
N LEU A 203 -10.76 -35.42 -23.69
CA LEU A 203 -9.40 -34.94 -23.91
C LEU A 203 -8.98 -33.96 -22.79
N SER A 204 -9.84 -33.03 -22.43
CA SER A 204 -9.57 -32.07 -21.36
C SER A 204 -9.31 -32.75 -20.00
N ASP A 205 -10.17 -33.72 -19.65
CA ASP A 205 -10.02 -34.46 -18.39
C ASP A 205 -8.74 -35.32 -18.38
N ARG A 206 -8.41 -35.89 -19.54
CA ARG A 206 -7.17 -36.65 -19.69
C ARG A 206 -5.94 -35.75 -19.51
N LEU A 207 -5.91 -34.57 -20.14
CA LEU A 207 -4.82 -33.62 -20.03
C LEU A 207 -4.65 -33.12 -18.59
N ARG A 208 -5.74 -32.88 -17.86
CA ARG A 208 -5.71 -32.49 -16.44
C ARG A 208 -5.07 -33.56 -15.56
N THR A 209 -5.24 -34.84 -15.87
CA THR A 209 -4.74 -35.96 -15.07
C THR A 209 -3.31 -36.35 -15.40
N LEU A 210 -2.74 -35.91 -16.51
CA LEU A 210 -1.43 -36.35 -16.99
C LEU A 210 -0.25 -35.48 -16.50
N ASN A 211 -0.50 -34.24 -16.19
CA ASN A 211 0.54 -33.32 -15.61
C ASN A 211 0.42 -33.31 -14.10
N PHE A 212 1.15 -34.18 -13.42
CA PHE A 212 1.08 -34.30 -11.97
C PHE A 212 2.45 -34.57 -11.32
N SER A 213 2.60 -34.13 -10.08
CA SER A 213 3.69 -34.53 -9.19
C SER A 213 3.09 -34.97 -7.85
N ILE A 214 3.10 -36.26 -7.58
CA ILE A 214 2.50 -36.84 -6.39
C ILE A 214 3.61 -37.46 -5.53
N SER A 215 3.59 -37.22 -4.21
CA SER A 215 4.45 -37.96 -3.27
C SER A 215 3.85 -39.33 -3.00
N ALA A 216 4.49 -40.39 -3.47
CA ALA A 216 4.07 -41.78 -3.23
C ALA A 216 4.59 -42.36 -1.89
N GLY A 217 5.11 -41.46 -1.02
CA GLY A 217 5.61 -41.85 0.29
C GLY A 217 7.10 -42.21 0.32
N GLN A 218 7.49 -43.00 1.28
CA GLN A 218 8.88 -43.42 1.48
C GLN A 218 8.95 -44.97 1.54
N ILE A 219 9.91 -45.54 0.82
CA ILE A 219 10.26 -46.94 0.90
C ILE A 219 11.58 -47.07 1.69
N THR A 220 11.66 -48.11 2.51
CA THR A 220 12.93 -48.46 3.17
C THR A 220 13.59 -49.56 2.36
N ASP A 221 14.71 -49.25 1.73
CA ASP A 221 15.55 -50.23 1.03
C ASP A 221 16.91 -50.29 1.70
N ASN A 222 17.35 -51.49 2.05
CA ASN A 222 18.64 -51.75 2.76
C ASN A 222 18.92 -50.81 3.95
N GLY A 223 17.87 -50.45 4.74
CA GLY A 223 17.99 -49.57 5.89
C GLY A 223 18.04 -48.07 5.56
N GLN A 224 18.01 -47.71 4.28
CA GLN A 224 17.88 -46.31 3.82
C GLN A 224 16.45 -45.97 3.47
N ARG A 225 15.98 -44.80 3.91
CA ARG A 225 14.66 -44.28 3.54
C ARG A 225 14.76 -43.54 2.21
N VAL A 226 14.18 -44.08 1.16
CA VAL A 226 14.12 -43.47 -0.16
C VAL A 226 12.73 -42.92 -0.36
N ARG A 227 12.65 -41.63 -0.72
CA ARG A 227 11.39 -41.00 -1.10
C ARG A 227 11.06 -41.42 -2.54
N VAL A 228 9.87 -41.93 -2.74
CA VAL A 228 9.33 -42.23 -4.07
C VAL A 228 8.42 -41.10 -4.49
N GLN A 229 8.78 -40.43 -5.56
CA GLN A 229 7.99 -39.35 -6.15
C GLN A 229 7.84 -39.62 -7.65
N PRO A 230 6.72 -40.20 -8.08
CA PRO A 230 6.42 -40.24 -9.50
C PRO A 230 6.21 -38.81 -9.99
N VAL A 231 7.00 -38.40 -10.96
CA VAL A 231 6.94 -37.10 -11.61
C VAL A 231 6.37 -37.31 -13.02
N GLY A 232 5.18 -36.80 -13.22
CA GLY A 232 4.54 -36.71 -14.55
C GLY A 232 4.60 -35.29 -15.10
N GLU A 233 5.62 -34.49 -14.67
CA GLU A 233 5.81 -33.12 -15.10
C GLU A 233 6.33 -33.11 -16.55
N ILE A 234 5.60 -32.43 -17.42
CA ILE A 234 5.96 -32.25 -18.83
C ILE A 234 6.84 -31.00 -18.93
N THR A 235 8.08 -31.18 -19.38
CA THR A 235 9.08 -30.10 -19.41
C THR A 235 9.40 -29.62 -20.85
N ASP A 236 9.02 -30.38 -21.87
CA ASP A 236 9.29 -30.08 -23.27
C ASP A 236 8.00 -30.15 -24.11
N LEU A 237 7.90 -29.28 -25.13
CA LEU A 237 6.79 -29.29 -26.10
C LEU A 237 6.75 -30.57 -26.92
N GLN A 238 7.89 -31.22 -27.19
CA GLN A 238 7.91 -32.47 -27.89
C GLN A 238 7.33 -33.61 -27.07
N GLU A 239 7.65 -33.66 -25.78
CA GLU A 239 7.05 -34.60 -24.83
C GLU A 239 5.54 -34.43 -24.75
N MET A 240 5.02 -33.18 -24.80
CA MET A 240 3.61 -32.91 -24.84
C MET A 240 2.95 -33.40 -26.16
N ARG A 241 3.63 -33.24 -27.30
CA ARG A 241 3.14 -33.76 -28.59
C ARG A 241 3.06 -35.30 -28.62
N ASP A 242 4.05 -35.94 -27.98
CA ASP A 242 4.16 -37.40 -27.91
C ASP A 242 3.26 -38.02 -26.83
N LEU A 243 2.51 -37.20 -26.09
CA LEU A 243 1.62 -37.61 -25.01
C LEU A 243 0.53 -38.57 -25.56
N VAL A 244 0.44 -39.77 -25.02
CA VAL A 244 -0.55 -40.78 -25.43
C VAL A 244 -1.89 -40.48 -24.78
N ILE A 245 -2.92 -40.22 -25.64
CA ILE A 245 -4.24 -39.80 -25.21
C ILE A 245 -5.17 -41.00 -24.95
N ASN A 246 -5.01 -42.10 -25.69
CA ASN A 246 -5.89 -43.27 -25.55
C ASN A 246 -5.10 -44.58 -25.50
N ALA A 247 -5.81 -45.68 -25.16
CA ALA A 247 -5.22 -47.00 -25.07
C ALA A 247 -4.75 -47.58 -26.44
N LYS A 248 -5.14 -46.93 -27.55
CA LYS A 248 -4.74 -47.31 -28.91
C LYS A 248 -3.43 -46.68 -29.37
N GLY A 249 -2.77 -45.92 -28.49
CA GLY A 249 -1.50 -45.25 -28.77
C GLY A 249 -1.62 -43.94 -29.56
N LEU A 250 -2.81 -43.34 -29.65
CA LEU A 250 -3.02 -42.04 -30.29
C LEU A 250 -2.29 -40.96 -29.49
N ARG A 251 -1.47 -40.14 -30.15
CA ARG A 251 -0.71 -39.05 -29.55
C ARG A 251 -1.44 -37.72 -29.69
N LEU A 252 -1.14 -36.77 -28.77
CA LEU A 252 -1.72 -35.43 -28.82
C LEU A 252 -1.36 -34.73 -30.13
N GLY A 253 -0.13 -34.87 -30.61
CA GLY A 253 0.32 -34.31 -31.91
C GLY A 253 -0.40 -34.83 -33.14
N ASP A 254 -1.11 -35.97 -33.04
CA ASP A 254 -1.90 -36.52 -34.16
C ASP A 254 -3.23 -35.77 -34.37
N ILE A 255 -3.75 -35.16 -33.29
CA ILE A 255 -5.08 -34.51 -33.26
C ILE A 255 -5.00 -32.99 -32.95
N ALA A 256 -3.85 -32.49 -32.53
CA ALA A 256 -3.66 -31.09 -32.17
C ALA A 256 -2.27 -30.58 -32.54
N GLU A 257 -2.20 -29.28 -32.83
CA GLU A 257 -0.92 -28.56 -32.93
C GLU A 257 -0.59 -27.98 -31.58
N VAL A 258 0.62 -28.31 -31.05
CA VAL A 258 1.12 -27.81 -29.77
C VAL A 258 2.21 -26.79 -30.01
N ARG A 259 2.00 -25.56 -29.53
CA ARG A 259 2.94 -24.46 -29.68
C ARG A 259 3.00 -23.58 -28.44
N LEU A 260 4.16 -22.98 -28.18
CA LEU A 260 4.34 -21.97 -27.14
C LEU A 260 4.02 -20.60 -27.74
N LYS A 261 3.19 -19.81 -27.05
CA LYS A 261 2.90 -18.42 -27.45
C LYS A 261 2.64 -17.56 -26.23
N PRO A 262 2.73 -16.21 -26.33
CA PRO A 262 2.28 -15.30 -25.29
C PRO A 262 0.79 -15.53 -24.99
N ALA A 263 0.42 -15.49 -23.69
CA ALA A 263 -0.98 -15.60 -23.31
C ALA A 263 -1.80 -14.45 -23.90
N ARG A 264 -3.07 -14.75 -24.22
CA ARG A 264 -3.97 -13.76 -24.82
C ARG A 264 -4.25 -12.64 -23.83
N MET A 265 -4.09 -11.38 -24.26
CA MET A 265 -4.41 -10.19 -23.48
C MET A 265 -5.68 -9.53 -24.00
N ASN A 266 -6.55 -9.11 -23.09
CA ASN A 266 -7.78 -8.39 -23.41
C ASN A 266 -7.59 -6.86 -23.38
N TYR A 267 -6.41 -6.37 -23.02
CA TYR A 267 -6.07 -4.95 -22.98
C TYR A 267 -4.66 -4.71 -23.50
N GLY A 268 -4.43 -3.51 -24.06
CA GLY A 268 -3.11 -3.06 -24.47
C GLY A 268 -2.75 -1.74 -23.83
N ARG A 269 -1.47 -1.53 -23.58
CA ARG A 269 -0.91 -0.25 -23.13
C ARG A 269 0.01 0.30 -24.20
N ARG A 270 0.05 1.64 -24.31
CA ARG A 270 0.95 2.32 -25.23
C ARG A 270 1.66 3.46 -24.52
N LEU A 271 2.90 3.71 -24.89
CA LEU A 271 3.70 4.86 -24.49
C LEU A 271 4.23 5.51 -25.77
N ASP A 272 3.83 6.77 -25.99
CA ASP A 272 4.22 7.53 -27.18
C ASP A 272 3.95 6.77 -28.51
N GLY A 273 2.79 6.05 -28.57
CA GLY A 273 2.34 5.27 -29.73
C GLY A 273 2.85 3.83 -29.79
N ASN A 274 3.92 3.48 -29.10
CA ASN A 274 4.50 2.13 -29.08
C ASN A 274 3.83 1.24 -28.02
N PRO A 275 3.74 -0.08 -28.24
CA PRO A 275 3.30 -1.02 -27.21
C PRO A 275 4.15 -0.87 -25.94
N ALA A 276 3.49 -0.87 -24.78
CA ALA A 276 4.16 -0.63 -23.51
C ALA A 276 3.82 -1.68 -22.47
N ILE A 277 4.80 -2.03 -21.66
CA ILE A 277 4.73 -2.93 -20.51
C ILE A 277 4.84 -2.11 -19.24
N GLY A 278 4.08 -2.49 -18.23
CA GLY A 278 4.16 -1.90 -16.91
C GLY A 278 5.00 -2.75 -15.96
N LEU A 279 5.86 -2.08 -15.20
CA LEU A 279 6.50 -2.62 -14.01
C LEU A 279 6.01 -1.80 -12.83
N ASP A 280 5.28 -2.42 -11.95
CA ASP A 280 4.76 -1.79 -10.74
C ASP A 280 5.47 -2.41 -9.52
N ILE A 281 6.22 -1.58 -8.78
CA ILE A 281 7.11 -2.01 -7.70
C ILE A 281 6.43 -1.72 -6.36
N PHE A 282 6.33 -2.72 -5.51
CA PHE A 282 5.67 -2.64 -4.20
C PHE A 282 6.67 -2.82 -3.07
N LYS A 283 6.53 -2.01 -2.02
CA LYS A 283 7.35 -2.12 -0.82
C LYS A 283 6.76 -3.12 0.19
N GLU A 284 7.60 -3.62 1.07
CA GLU A 284 7.15 -4.26 2.30
C GLU A 284 6.46 -3.26 3.21
N ARG A 285 5.48 -3.71 4.01
CA ARG A 285 4.69 -2.82 4.87
C ARG A 285 5.55 -1.98 5.82
N SER A 286 6.57 -2.56 6.42
CA SER A 286 7.47 -1.92 7.37
C SER A 286 8.61 -1.10 6.74
N ALA A 287 8.81 -1.21 5.43
CA ALA A 287 9.93 -0.56 4.74
C ALA A 287 9.67 0.93 4.53
N ASN A 288 10.74 1.73 4.57
CA ASN A 288 10.69 3.16 4.28
C ASN A 288 10.43 3.38 2.77
N LEU A 289 9.36 4.07 2.45
CA LEU A 289 8.92 4.32 1.07
C LEU A 289 9.98 5.07 0.25
N VAL A 290 10.62 6.08 0.85
CA VAL A 290 11.60 6.92 0.14
C VAL A 290 12.87 6.14 -0.18
N ASP A 291 13.34 5.32 0.77
CA ASP A 291 14.57 4.53 0.58
C ASP A 291 14.36 3.43 -0.45
N VAL A 292 13.24 2.70 -0.39
CA VAL A 292 12.89 1.68 -1.37
C VAL A 292 12.73 2.29 -2.77
N SER A 293 12.01 3.40 -2.87
CA SER A 293 11.82 4.09 -4.15
C SER A 293 13.14 4.57 -4.76
N ARG A 294 14.04 5.11 -3.93
CA ARG A 294 15.37 5.58 -4.36
C ARG A 294 16.24 4.42 -4.84
N ALA A 295 16.27 3.32 -4.08
CA ALA A 295 17.04 2.14 -4.44
C ALA A 295 16.49 1.46 -5.71
N ALA A 296 15.18 1.33 -5.83
CA ALA A 296 14.53 0.79 -7.01
C ALA A 296 14.77 1.65 -8.25
N LEU A 297 14.70 2.99 -8.12
CA LEU A 297 15.02 3.90 -9.22
C LEU A 297 16.48 3.78 -9.68
N ALA A 298 17.41 3.69 -8.73
CA ALA A 298 18.83 3.51 -9.04
C ALA A 298 19.08 2.21 -9.81
N GLU A 299 18.41 1.11 -9.44
CA GLU A 299 18.50 -0.17 -10.15
C GLU A 299 17.87 -0.09 -11.55
N VAL A 300 16.72 0.56 -11.69
CA VAL A 300 16.10 0.81 -13.01
C VAL A 300 17.02 1.60 -13.92
N GLU A 301 17.71 2.64 -13.42
CA GLU A 301 18.69 3.42 -14.21
C GLU A 301 19.94 2.60 -14.53
N ALA A 302 20.38 1.73 -13.62
CA ALA A 302 21.49 0.81 -13.89
C ALA A 302 21.15 -0.21 -14.99
N ILE A 303 19.90 -0.70 -15.03
CA ILE A 303 19.42 -1.58 -16.10
C ILE A 303 19.32 -0.80 -17.41
N ARG A 304 18.81 0.44 -17.38
CA ARG A 304 18.70 1.32 -18.55
C ARG A 304 20.04 1.59 -19.22
N ALA A 305 21.13 1.65 -18.45
CA ALA A 305 22.47 1.89 -18.96
C ALA A 305 23.10 0.68 -19.69
N GLN A 306 22.44 -0.49 -19.68
CA GLN A 306 22.96 -1.69 -20.34
C GLN A 306 22.74 -1.63 -21.85
N ASP A 307 23.69 -2.18 -22.61
CA ASP A 307 23.64 -2.22 -24.06
C ASP A 307 22.39 -2.98 -24.59
N SER A 308 21.94 -3.99 -23.87
CA SER A 308 20.74 -4.77 -24.20
C SER A 308 19.44 -3.97 -24.13
N MET A 309 19.44 -2.80 -23.48
CA MET A 309 18.26 -1.95 -23.28
C MET A 309 18.25 -0.70 -24.16
N ARG A 310 19.18 -0.57 -25.12
CA ARG A 310 19.29 0.63 -25.97
C ARG A 310 18.02 0.93 -26.78
N ASP A 311 17.34 -0.11 -27.23
CA ASP A 311 16.12 0.03 -28.06
C ASP A 311 14.84 0.04 -27.20
N VAL A 312 14.97 0.00 -25.88
CA VAL A 312 13.85 0.01 -24.94
C VAL A 312 13.75 1.40 -24.28
N GLN A 313 12.67 2.10 -24.55
CA GLN A 313 12.35 3.34 -23.85
C GLN A 313 11.85 3.00 -22.44
N ILE A 314 12.58 3.44 -21.42
CA ILE A 314 12.23 3.26 -20.01
C ILE A 314 11.79 4.60 -19.46
N LYS A 315 10.54 4.70 -18.99
CA LYS A 315 9.95 5.91 -18.43
C LYS A 315 9.34 5.66 -17.05
N VAL A 316 9.79 6.42 -16.08
CA VAL A 316 9.16 6.46 -14.76
C VAL A 316 7.90 7.33 -14.87
N ILE A 317 6.74 6.73 -14.63
CA ILE A 317 5.43 7.42 -14.70
C ILE A 317 5.06 8.00 -13.35
N ASP A 318 5.34 7.26 -12.28
CA ASP A 318 4.99 7.64 -10.92
C ASP A 318 6.13 7.23 -9.98
N ASN A 319 6.51 8.14 -9.08
CA ASN A 319 7.52 7.91 -8.06
C ASN A 319 7.03 8.53 -6.75
N GLN A 320 6.40 7.71 -5.91
CA GLN A 320 5.85 8.16 -4.64
C GLN A 320 6.94 8.67 -3.69
N GLY A 321 8.14 8.09 -3.70
CA GLY A 321 9.26 8.55 -2.88
C GLY A 321 9.70 9.97 -3.22
N LYS A 322 9.74 10.31 -4.52
CA LYS A 322 10.03 11.66 -4.98
C LYS A 322 8.88 12.61 -4.62
N ALA A 323 7.63 12.20 -4.82
CA ALA A 323 6.46 13.01 -4.48
C ALA A 323 6.44 13.36 -2.98
N VAL A 324 6.65 12.37 -2.11
CA VAL A 324 6.71 12.58 -0.65
C VAL A 324 7.84 13.53 -0.27
N THR A 325 9.07 13.31 -0.79
CA THR A 325 10.20 14.18 -0.45
C THR A 325 10.01 15.59 -0.96
N SER A 326 9.44 15.79 -2.15
CA SER A 326 9.11 17.12 -2.67
C SER A 326 8.06 17.82 -1.81
N SER A 327 6.98 17.13 -1.45
CA SER A 327 5.93 17.69 -0.59
C SER A 327 6.45 18.05 0.80
N LEU A 328 7.31 17.21 1.39
CA LEU A 328 7.94 17.51 2.69
C LEU A 328 8.84 18.73 2.61
N LEU A 329 9.60 18.87 1.51
CA LEU A 329 10.45 20.05 1.31
C LEU A 329 9.62 21.33 1.12
N GLU A 330 8.58 21.29 0.30
CA GLU A 330 7.65 22.40 0.10
C GLU A 330 6.98 22.83 1.41
N LEU A 331 6.55 21.87 2.24
CA LEU A 331 5.99 22.14 3.56
C LEU A 331 7.04 22.75 4.51
N ALA A 332 8.26 22.25 4.47
CA ALA A 332 9.36 22.81 5.28
C ALA A 332 9.72 24.25 4.87
N GLU A 333 9.75 24.53 3.56
CA GLU A 333 9.97 25.88 3.03
C GLU A 333 8.81 26.82 3.42
N ALA A 334 7.56 26.40 3.25
CA ALA A 334 6.38 27.16 3.66
C ALA A 334 6.40 27.43 5.19
N GLY A 335 6.76 26.41 5.97
CA GLY A 335 6.93 26.52 7.42
C GLY A 335 8.02 27.51 7.83
N ALA A 336 9.16 27.50 7.13
CA ALA A 336 10.25 28.44 7.37
C ALA A 336 9.84 29.89 7.06
N VAL A 337 9.16 30.11 5.93
CA VAL A 337 8.63 31.43 5.56
C VAL A 337 7.61 31.92 6.60
N GLY A 338 6.67 31.03 6.98
CA GLY A 338 5.69 31.33 8.03
C GLY A 338 6.32 31.65 9.38
N LEU A 339 7.39 30.95 9.78
CA LEU A 339 8.14 31.20 10.99
C LEU A 339 8.82 32.59 10.95
N ILE A 340 9.50 32.92 9.85
CA ILE A 340 10.16 34.22 9.66
C ILE A 340 9.15 35.37 9.76
N LEU A 341 8.00 35.20 9.05
CA LEU A 341 6.93 36.20 9.09
C LEU A 341 6.35 36.36 10.49
N SER A 342 6.10 35.25 11.19
CA SER A 342 5.60 35.23 12.57
C SER A 342 6.58 35.93 13.53
N VAL A 343 7.88 35.63 13.44
CA VAL A 343 8.92 36.29 14.23
C VAL A 343 8.96 37.80 13.98
N THR A 344 8.83 38.18 12.70
CA THR A 344 8.83 39.62 12.31
C THR A 344 7.63 40.33 12.89
N VAL A 345 6.43 39.77 12.76
CA VAL A 345 5.20 40.33 13.33
C VAL A 345 5.30 40.42 14.86
N LEU A 346 5.74 39.33 15.51
CA LEU A 346 5.92 39.30 16.97
C LEU A 346 6.91 40.35 17.48
N PHE A 347 8.04 40.52 16.79
CA PHE A 347 9.00 41.55 17.14
C PHE A 347 8.41 42.95 17.03
N PHE A 348 7.63 43.21 15.99
CA PHE A 348 6.98 44.51 15.81
C PHE A 348 5.95 44.81 16.89
N PHE A 349 5.19 43.80 17.33
CA PHE A 349 4.18 43.94 18.40
C PHE A 349 4.80 44.00 19.80
N LEU A 350 5.68 43.06 20.14
CA LEU A 350 6.28 42.98 21.50
C LEU A 350 7.36 44.01 21.73
N ARG A 351 8.03 44.52 20.70
CA ARG A 351 9.16 45.47 20.75
C ARG A 351 10.24 45.07 21.76
N HIS A 352 10.34 43.79 22.09
CA HIS A 352 11.25 43.26 23.10
C HIS A 352 11.93 41.97 22.59
N TRP A 353 13.17 42.10 22.13
CA TRP A 353 13.93 41.03 21.50
C TRP A 353 14.02 39.72 22.30
N PRO A 354 14.29 39.73 23.66
CA PRO A 354 14.35 38.50 24.43
C PRO A 354 13.04 37.71 24.47
N SER A 355 11.89 38.38 24.52
CA SER A 355 10.57 37.74 24.52
C SER A 355 10.27 37.11 23.15
N THR A 356 10.60 37.81 22.07
CA THR A 356 10.46 37.27 20.71
C THR A 356 11.32 36.02 20.54
N LEU A 357 12.57 36.04 21.01
CA LEU A 357 13.48 34.89 20.92
C LEU A 357 12.96 33.69 21.72
N MET A 358 12.39 33.90 22.91
CA MET A 358 11.78 32.81 23.70
C MET A 358 10.66 32.13 22.97
N VAL A 359 9.74 32.88 22.36
CA VAL A 359 8.62 32.30 21.57
C VAL A 359 9.15 31.58 20.34
N THR A 360 10.10 32.20 19.63
CA THR A 360 10.71 31.59 18.43
C THR A 360 11.40 30.27 18.74
N LEU A 361 12.14 30.16 19.86
CA LEU A 361 12.80 28.90 20.26
C LEU A 361 11.83 27.84 20.74
N ALA A 362 10.67 28.20 21.28
CA ALA A 362 9.66 27.22 21.70
C ALA A 362 9.14 26.39 20.52
N ILE A 363 9.04 26.97 19.32
CA ILE A 363 8.50 26.30 18.13
C ILE A 363 9.33 25.07 17.73
N PRO A 364 10.64 25.19 17.42
CA PRO A 364 11.44 24.02 17.02
C PRO A 364 11.59 23.00 18.15
N ILE A 365 11.61 23.44 19.41
CA ILE A 365 11.65 22.55 20.58
C ILE A 365 10.39 21.70 20.64
N CYS A 366 9.22 22.30 20.60
CA CYS A 366 7.94 21.58 20.63
C CYS A 366 7.78 20.68 19.40
N PHE A 367 8.13 21.17 18.21
CA PHE A 367 8.10 20.36 16.98
C PHE A 367 8.95 19.10 17.12
N THR A 368 10.20 19.23 17.58
CA THR A 368 11.11 18.10 17.77
C THR A 368 10.59 17.11 18.82
N ILE A 369 10.03 17.60 19.92
CA ILE A 369 9.43 16.75 20.96
C ILE A 369 8.21 15.99 20.39
N THR A 370 7.38 16.65 19.58
CA THR A 370 6.22 16.03 18.94
C THR A 370 6.63 14.89 18.01
N LEU A 371 7.70 15.04 17.22
CA LEU A 371 8.25 13.94 16.40
C LEU A 371 8.66 12.74 17.26
N GLY A 372 9.20 13.00 18.46
CA GLY A 372 9.50 11.96 19.43
C GLY A 372 8.25 11.20 19.87
N PHE A 373 7.18 11.89 20.21
CA PHE A 373 5.91 11.26 20.58
C PHE A 373 5.30 10.49 19.43
N MET A 374 5.33 11.02 18.20
CA MET A 374 4.85 10.31 17.00
C MET A 374 5.58 8.98 16.81
N TYR A 375 6.90 8.96 16.98
CA TYR A 375 7.70 7.73 16.87
C TYR A 375 7.27 6.67 17.89
N PHE A 376 7.07 7.04 19.15
CA PHE A 376 6.62 6.09 20.19
C PHE A 376 5.15 5.67 20.02
N ALA A 377 4.34 6.53 19.44
CA ALA A 377 2.94 6.21 19.12
C ALA A 377 2.80 5.36 17.83
N GLY A 378 3.90 5.08 17.12
CA GLY A 378 3.87 4.32 15.87
C GLY A 378 3.23 5.09 14.70
N VAL A 379 3.15 6.42 14.79
CA VAL A 379 2.58 7.26 13.74
C VAL A 379 3.64 7.57 12.69
N THR A 380 3.29 7.41 11.41
CA THR A 380 4.20 7.70 10.29
C THR A 380 4.24 9.20 9.96
N LEU A 381 5.37 9.66 9.42
CA LEU A 381 5.47 11.01 8.88
C LEU A 381 4.98 11.01 7.43
N ASN A 382 3.82 11.58 7.22
CA ASN A 382 3.15 11.63 5.92
C ASN A 382 2.58 13.04 5.67
N ILE A 383 2.01 13.28 4.49
CA ILE A 383 1.49 14.59 4.10
C ILE A 383 0.45 15.10 5.11
N LEU A 384 -0.47 14.24 5.59
CA LEU A 384 -1.52 14.65 6.54
C LEU A 384 -0.93 15.02 7.91
N THR A 385 -0.01 14.20 8.45
CA THR A 385 0.63 14.49 9.73
C THR A 385 1.49 15.75 9.67
N MET A 386 2.16 16.00 8.54
CA MET A 386 2.93 17.24 8.34
C MET A 386 2.02 18.48 8.25
N MET A 387 0.89 18.39 7.55
CA MET A 387 -0.09 19.48 7.54
C MET A 387 -0.65 19.74 8.95
N GLY A 388 -0.96 18.69 9.70
CA GLY A 388 -1.36 18.80 11.11
C GLY A 388 -0.31 19.45 11.99
N LEU A 389 0.96 19.06 11.83
CA LEU A 389 2.09 19.68 12.54
C LEU A 389 2.24 21.17 12.20
N LEU A 390 2.09 21.54 10.93
CA LEU A 390 2.19 22.93 10.49
C LEU A 390 1.07 23.79 11.11
N LEU A 391 -0.17 23.25 11.14
CA LEU A 391 -1.30 23.88 11.80
C LEU A 391 -1.06 24.04 13.31
N ALA A 392 -0.55 22.99 13.96
CA ALA A 392 -0.24 23.00 15.39
C ALA A 392 0.83 24.03 15.73
N VAL A 393 1.83 24.25 14.86
CA VAL A 393 2.84 25.31 15.06
C VAL A 393 2.19 26.68 15.13
N GLY A 394 1.23 27.00 14.24
CA GLY A 394 0.49 28.27 14.29
C GLY A 394 -0.25 28.46 15.62
N MET A 395 -0.96 27.43 16.08
CA MET A 395 -1.65 27.48 17.38
C MET A 395 -0.68 27.63 18.57
N LEU A 396 0.48 27.00 18.49
CA LEU A 396 1.51 27.05 19.53
C LEU A 396 2.10 28.46 19.64
N VAL A 397 2.33 29.12 18.52
CA VAL A 397 2.80 30.53 18.50
C VAL A 397 1.80 31.43 19.20
N ASP A 398 0.53 31.36 18.85
CA ASP A 398 -0.54 32.15 19.47
C ASP A 398 -0.58 31.95 21.00
N ASN A 399 -0.55 30.69 21.43
CA ASN A 399 -0.57 30.37 22.86
C ASN A 399 0.69 30.92 23.60
N ALA A 400 1.86 30.80 23.00
CA ALA A 400 3.11 31.27 23.54
C ALA A 400 3.13 32.81 23.69
N VAL A 401 2.56 33.51 22.70
CA VAL A 401 2.43 34.99 22.73
C VAL A 401 1.55 35.44 23.90
N VAL A 402 0.36 34.84 24.05
CA VAL A 402 -0.57 35.18 25.13
C VAL A 402 0.04 34.93 26.49
N VAL A 403 0.80 33.85 26.67
CA VAL A 403 1.52 33.59 27.96
C VAL A 403 2.59 34.64 28.22
N VAL A 404 3.41 34.95 27.21
CA VAL A 404 4.49 35.94 27.35
C VAL A 404 3.94 37.35 27.65
N GLU A 405 2.84 37.72 26.95
CA GLU A 405 2.17 39.01 27.20
C GLU A 405 1.61 39.10 28.62
N SER A 406 0.90 38.05 29.07
CA SER A 406 0.39 38.01 30.45
C SER A 406 1.48 38.08 31.51
N ILE A 407 2.61 37.40 31.27
CA ILE A 407 3.79 37.53 32.17
C ILE A 407 4.35 38.95 32.15
N TYR A 408 4.41 39.57 30.96
CA TYR A 408 4.94 40.93 30.82
C TYR A 408 4.06 41.94 31.58
N GLN A 409 2.75 41.89 31.43
CA GLN A 409 1.78 42.72 32.14
C GLN A 409 1.91 42.58 33.68
N GLU A 410 2.05 41.35 34.18
CA GLU A 410 2.21 41.12 35.62
C GLU A 410 3.60 41.58 36.13
N ARG A 411 4.64 41.56 35.30
CA ARG A 411 5.96 42.13 35.64
C ARG A 411 5.95 43.65 35.74
N GLU A 412 5.17 44.33 34.93
CA GLU A 412 4.98 45.80 35.05
C GLU A 412 4.21 46.14 36.32
N ARG A 413 3.26 45.33 36.76
CA ARG A 413 2.51 45.51 38.00
C ARG A 413 3.35 45.21 39.25
N MET A 414 4.32 44.31 39.14
CA MET A 414 5.14 43.86 40.28
C MET A 414 6.64 43.90 39.94
N PRO A 415 7.26 45.07 39.76
CA PRO A 415 8.63 45.19 39.27
C PRO A 415 9.69 44.60 40.21
N GLY A 416 9.39 44.44 41.49
CA GLY A 416 10.30 43.84 42.48
C GLY A 416 10.26 42.34 42.64
N GLN A 417 9.30 41.65 41.97
CA GLN A 417 9.06 40.21 42.17
C GLN A 417 8.88 39.43 40.83
N PRO A 418 9.93 39.38 39.99
CA PRO A 418 9.81 38.84 38.64
C PRO A 418 9.41 37.33 38.58
N ARG A 419 9.83 36.56 39.60
CA ARG A 419 9.45 35.12 39.67
C ARG A 419 7.96 34.94 40.01
N LEU A 420 7.43 35.74 40.94
CA LEU A 420 6.02 35.68 41.30
C LEU A 420 5.13 36.17 40.16
N ALA A 421 5.53 37.26 39.51
CA ALA A 421 4.84 37.78 38.32
C ALA A 421 4.74 36.73 37.19
N SER A 422 5.81 35.96 36.93
CA SER A 422 5.79 34.89 35.93
C SER A 422 4.84 33.75 36.31
N ILE A 423 4.77 33.38 37.60
CA ILE A 423 3.84 32.33 38.07
C ILE A 423 2.37 32.78 37.91
N ILE A 424 2.09 34.02 38.33
CA ILE A 424 0.73 34.58 38.28
C ILE A 424 0.31 34.79 36.83
N GLY A 425 1.15 35.40 36.00
CA GLY A 425 0.88 35.63 34.57
C GLY A 425 0.55 34.32 33.84
N THR A 426 1.36 33.27 34.04
CA THR A 426 1.07 31.96 33.45
C THR A 426 -0.23 31.36 33.96
N ARG A 427 -0.51 31.48 35.29
CA ARG A 427 -1.74 30.91 35.87
C ARG A 427 -2.99 31.61 35.38
N ASN A 428 -2.96 32.91 35.14
CA ASN A 428 -4.11 33.70 34.69
C ASN A 428 -4.64 33.23 33.32
N VAL A 429 -3.77 32.76 32.44
CA VAL A 429 -4.14 32.35 31.08
C VAL A 429 -4.17 30.83 30.89
N ALA A 430 -3.59 30.03 31.78
CA ALA A 430 -3.41 28.60 31.63
C ALA A 430 -4.72 27.83 31.35
N ILE A 431 -5.78 28.11 32.12
CA ILE A 431 -7.07 27.43 31.99
C ILE A 431 -7.74 27.79 30.66
N ALA A 432 -7.70 29.11 30.31
CA ALA A 432 -8.31 29.59 29.08
C ALA A 432 -7.60 29.00 27.81
N LEU A 433 -6.26 28.95 27.86
CA LEU A 433 -5.47 28.38 26.77
C LEU A 433 -5.67 26.86 26.64
N SER A 434 -5.68 26.13 27.77
CA SER A 434 -5.91 24.68 27.76
C SER A 434 -7.28 24.35 27.18
N ALA A 435 -8.35 25.04 27.64
CA ALA A 435 -9.70 24.85 27.15
C ALA A 435 -9.86 25.29 25.68
N GLY A 436 -9.18 26.38 25.27
CA GLY A 436 -9.19 26.87 23.87
C GLY A 436 -8.47 25.93 22.91
N THR A 437 -7.39 25.30 23.34
CA THR A 437 -6.64 24.33 22.53
C THR A 437 -7.43 23.04 22.36
N ASP A 438 -8.04 22.53 23.44
CA ASP A 438 -8.89 21.34 23.41
C ASP A 438 -10.12 21.53 22.50
N ARG A 439 -10.79 22.69 22.61
CA ARG A 439 -11.95 23.01 21.76
C ARG A 439 -11.59 23.15 20.27
N LYS A 440 -10.42 23.68 19.94
CA LYS A 440 -9.96 23.78 18.56
C LYS A 440 -9.59 22.42 17.98
N SER A 441 -8.99 21.52 18.76
CA SER A 441 -8.69 20.16 18.33
C SER A 441 -9.97 19.38 18.02
N THR A 442 -10.99 19.44 18.89
CA THR A 442 -12.29 18.78 18.69
C THR A 442 -13.05 19.33 17.50
N THR A 443 -12.95 20.62 17.20
CA THR A 443 -13.63 21.23 16.03
C THR A 443 -12.96 20.83 14.71
N SER A 444 -11.64 20.68 14.68
CA SER A 444 -10.92 20.20 13.48
C SER A 444 -11.18 18.70 13.22
N GLU A 445 -11.33 17.87 14.25
CA GLU A 445 -11.77 16.48 14.12
C GLU A 445 -13.20 16.37 13.57
N LEU A 446 -14.13 17.20 14.04
CA LEU A 446 -15.52 17.23 13.55
C LEU A 446 -15.61 17.76 12.11
N GLN A 447 -14.79 18.71 11.71
CA GLN A 447 -14.72 19.19 10.32
C GLN A 447 -14.09 18.14 9.39
N SER A 448 -13.01 17.47 9.81
CA SER A 448 -12.42 16.39 8.98
C SER A 448 -13.38 15.21 8.79
N HIS A 449 -14.22 14.89 9.77
CA HIS A 449 -15.29 13.90 9.63
C HIS A 449 -16.42 14.35 8.72
N HIS A 450 -16.71 15.65 8.63
CA HIS A 450 -17.79 16.16 7.79
C HIS A 450 -17.37 16.29 6.31
N ASP A 451 -16.12 16.65 6.05
CA ASP A 451 -15.56 16.78 4.70
C ASP A 451 -15.21 15.42 4.05
N LEU A 452 -15.15 14.33 4.85
CA LEU A 452 -14.98 12.96 4.34
C LEU A 452 -16.33 12.26 4.02
N VAL A 453 -17.47 12.87 4.35
CA VAL A 453 -18.82 12.31 4.16
C VAL A 453 -19.58 12.99 3.01
N CYS A 454 -19.07 14.08 2.45
CA CYS A 454 -19.51 14.71 1.21
C CYS A 454 -18.54 14.39 0.09
#